data_f7bbdaf887c0dd5ef8d1ba26aa097e4a
#
_entry.id   f7bbdaf887c0dd5ef8d1ba26aa097e4a
#
_cell.length_a   1.000
_cell.length_b   1.000
_cell.length_c   1.000
_cell.angle_alpha   90.00
_cell.angle_beta   90.00
_cell.angle_gamma   90.00
#
_symmetry.space_group_name_H-M   'P 1'
#
loop_
_entity.id
_entity.type
_entity.pdbx_description
1 polymer ?
#
loop_
_entity_poly.entity_id
_entity_poly.type
_entity_poly.pdbx_seq_one_letter_code
_entity_poly.pdbx_strand_id
1 'polypeptide(L)'
;MGQWPAWAVVLACAMAGQGAKFVLYSLVARRPAPAALLEGNGAPSLPAAGLACLLTLMILARGWRSAEASFALVLAVVAVHDTVKLRLAATRQREIVHAIVTTEPEAGPLRRRVAGYLDPLSHHPAHVVAGIVFGALFAVATGAGPR
;
A
#
# COMPACT_ATOMS: atom_id res chain seq x y z
N MET A 1 -0.66 -3.13 -31.55
CA MET A 1 -1.28 -2.63 -30.32
C MET A 1 -0.24 -1.76 -29.62
N GLY A 2 -0.52 -0.46 -29.44
CA GLY A 2 0.41 0.47 -28.82
C GLY A 2 0.70 0.04 -27.41
N GLN A 3 1.99 -0.08 -27.07
CA GLN A 3 2.41 -0.41 -25.73
C GLN A 3 2.16 0.80 -24.83
N TRP A 4 1.47 0.59 -23.73
CA TRP A 4 1.27 1.62 -22.72
C TRP A 4 2.62 1.99 -22.10
N PRO A 5 2.92 3.27 -21.87
CA PRO A 5 4.14 3.66 -21.17
C PRO A 5 4.12 3.10 -19.73
N ALA A 6 5.29 2.76 -19.21
CA ALA A 6 5.41 2.10 -17.89
C ALA A 6 4.67 2.83 -16.76
N TRP A 7 4.73 4.18 -16.75
CA TRP A 7 4.02 4.99 -15.77
C TRP A 7 2.49 4.78 -15.82
N ALA A 8 1.91 4.62 -17.02
CA ALA A 8 0.48 4.41 -17.17
C ALA A 8 0.05 3.02 -16.66
N VAL A 9 0.90 2.00 -16.88
CA VAL A 9 0.66 0.66 -16.33
C VAL A 9 0.75 0.67 -14.80
N VAL A 10 1.70 1.39 -14.22
CA VAL A 10 1.85 1.55 -12.76
C VAL A 10 0.64 2.26 -12.16
N LEU A 11 0.15 3.32 -12.81
CA LEU A 11 -1.08 4.01 -12.37
C LEU A 11 -2.30 3.09 -12.47
N ALA A 12 -2.44 2.34 -13.57
CA ALA A 12 -3.51 1.36 -13.72
C ALA A 12 -3.44 0.27 -12.63
N CYS A 13 -2.23 -0.19 -12.29
CA CYS A 13 -2.00 -1.12 -11.18
C CYS A 13 -2.47 -0.53 -9.84
N ALA A 14 -2.15 0.73 -9.57
CA ALA A 14 -2.60 1.41 -8.35
C ALA A 14 -4.13 1.53 -8.30
N MET A 15 -4.77 1.90 -9.41
CA MET A 15 -6.23 1.97 -9.50
C MET A 15 -6.89 0.59 -9.32
N ALA A 16 -6.34 -0.44 -9.96
CA ALA A 16 -6.79 -1.81 -9.79
C ALA A 16 -6.64 -2.29 -8.34
N GLY A 17 -5.54 -1.93 -7.68
CA GLY A 17 -5.31 -2.22 -6.26
C GLY A 17 -6.32 -1.54 -5.35
N GLN A 18 -6.71 -0.29 -5.65
CA GLN A 18 -7.79 0.39 -4.92
C GLN A 18 -9.14 -0.29 -5.15
N GLY A 19 -9.43 -0.68 -6.39
CA GLY A 19 -10.64 -1.44 -6.72
C GLY A 19 -10.70 -2.79 -5.97
N ALA A 20 -9.59 -3.52 -5.95
CA ALA A 20 -9.48 -4.78 -5.20
C ALA A 20 -9.72 -4.58 -3.71
N LYS A 21 -9.17 -3.50 -3.13
CA LYS A 21 -9.45 -3.10 -1.75
C LYS A 21 -10.93 -2.88 -1.51
N PHE A 22 -11.57 -2.04 -2.34
CA PHE A 22 -12.99 -1.74 -2.22
C PHE A 22 -13.83 -3.02 -2.25
N VAL A 23 -13.56 -3.90 -3.20
CA VAL A 23 -14.28 -5.18 -3.32
C VAL A 23 -14.08 -6.04 -2.08
N LEU A 24 -12.83 -6.23 -1.65
CA LEU A 24 -12.51 -7.05 -0.50
C LEU A 24 -13.21 -6.56 0.78
N TYR A 25 -13.12 -5.25 1.06
CA TYR A 25 -13.74 -4.66 2.25
C TYR A 25 -15.26 -4.68 2.17
N SER A 26 -15.85 -4.46 0.99
CA SER A 26 -17.28 -4.55 0.79
C SER A 26 -17.81 -5.96 1.01
N LEU A 27 -17.06 -6.98 0.56
CA LEU A 27 -17.41 -8.39 0.79
C LEU A 27 -17.36 -8.76 2.27
N VAL A 28 -16.29 -8.35 2.97
CA VAL A 28 -16.13 -8.61 4.41
C VAL A 28 -17.21 -7.89 5.23
N ALA A 29 -17.47 -6.63 4.91
CA ALA A 29 -18.49 -5.82 5.59
C ALA A 29 -19.94 -6.20 5.21
N ARG A 30 -20.13 -7.02 4.18
CA ARG A 30 -21.44 -7.34 3.56
C ARG A 30 -22.26 -6.11 3.17
N ARG A 31 -21.58 -4.99 2.88
CA ARG A 31 -22.15 -3.71 2.45
C ARG A 31 -21.10 -2.90 1.70
N PRO A 32 -21.47 -1.98 0.81
CA PRO A 32 -20.52 -1.09 0.16
C PRO A 32 -19.69 -0.32 1.19
N ALA A 33 -18.36 -0.36 1.06
CA ALA A 33 -17.42 0.27 1.98
C ALA A 33 -16.60 1.36 1.25
N PRO A 34 -17.21 2.51 0.84
CA PRO A 34 -16.50 3.54 0.09
C PRO A 34 -15.36 4.19 0.90
N ALA A 35 -15.44 4.17 2.23
CA ALA A 35 -14.38 4.64 3.10
C ALA A 35 -13.05 3.90 2.84
N ALA A 36 -13.09 2.64 2.42
CA ALA A 36 -11.90 1.85 2.10
C ALA A 36 -11.07 2.45 0.94
N LEU A 37 -11.68 3.25 0.06
CA LEU A 37 -11.00 3.95 -1.03
C LEU A 37 -10.17 5.14 -0.52
N LEU A 38 -10.59 5.76 0.58
CA LEU A 38 -9.92 6.91 1.18
C LEU A 38 -8.91 6.49 2.26
N GLU A 39 -9.09 5.30 2.82
CA GLU A 39 -8.19 4.77 3.82
C GLU A 39 -6.88 4.31 3.19
N GLY A 40 -5.77 4.92 3.61
CA GLY A 40 -4.41 4.53 3.21
C GLY A 40 -3.97 3.15 3.73
N ASN A 41 -4.85 2.48 4.48
CA ASN A 41 -4.59 1.25 5.20
C ASN A 41 -5.22 0.03 4.53
N GLY A 42 -4.71 -1.18 4.82
CA GLY A 42 -5.26 -2.45 4.35
C GLY A 42 -4.51 -3.08 3.19
N ALA A 43 -4.97 -4.29 2.81
CA ALA A 43 -4.42 -5.09 1.73
C ALA A 43 -5.17 -4.82 0.40
N PRO A 44 -4.43 -4.81 -0.73
CA PRO A 44 -2.98 -4.80 -0.89
C PRO A 44 -2.34 -3.44 -0.59
N SER A 45 -1.06 -3.40 -0.18
CA SER A 45 -0.31 -2.14 -0.03
C SER A 45 -0.05 -1.51 -1.40
N LEU A 46 -0.64 -0.35 -1.68
CA LEU A 46 -0.51 0.32 -2.98
C LEU A 46 0.91 0.76 -3.32
N PRO A 47 1.68 1.35 -2.38
CA PRO A 47 3.08 1.68 -2.66
C PRO A 47 3.89 0.44 -3.04
N ALA A 48 3.71 -0.66 -2.31
CA ALA A 48 4.41 -1.91 -2.60
C ALA A 48 3.97 -2.51 -3.95
N ALA A 49 2.68 -2.43 -4.28
CA ALA A 49 2.16 -2.90 -5.56
C ALA A 49 2.69 -2.08 -6.74
N GLY A 50 2.67 -0.76 -6.64
CA GLY A 50 3.19 0.12 -7.69
C GLY A 50 4.68 -0.09 -7.95
N LEU A 51 5.49 -0.19 -6.89
CA LEU A 51 6.93 -0.40 -7.01
C LEU A 51 7.28 -1.80 -7.52
N ALA A 52 6.57 -2.83 -7.09
CA ALA A 52 6.75 -4.18 -7.61
C ALA A 52 6.31 -4.27 -9.08
N CYS A 53 5.23 -3.59 -9.45
CA CYS A 53 4.81 -3.47 -10.85
C CYS A 53 5.89 -2.79 -11.68
N LEU A 54 6.40 -1.64 -11.26
CA LEU A 54 7.48 -0.93 -11.95
C LEU A 54 8.73 -1.79 -12.12
N LEU A 55 9.19 -2.41 -11.04
CA LEU A 55 10.37 -3.28 -11.08
C LEU A 55 10.18 -4.43 -12.07
N THR A 56 9.03 -5.10 -12.01
CA THR A 56 8.72 -6.21 -12.91
C THR A 56 8.69 -5.75 -14.37
N LEU A 57 8.07 -4.59 -14.65
CA LEU A 57 8.09 -4.00 -15.98
C LEU A 57 9.51 -3.73 -16.49
N MET A 58 10.38 -3.16 -15.64
CA MET A 58 11.78 -2.88 -16.02
C MET A 58 12.56 -4.17 -16.29
N ILE A 59 12.36 -5.20 -15.48
CA ILE A 59 12.99 -6.51 -15.69
C ILE A 59 12.52 -7.14 -17.01
N LEU A 60 11.22 -7.14 -17.28
CA LEU A 60 10.65 -7.69 -18.51
C LEU A 60 11.11 -6.92 -19.76
N ALA A 61 11.24 -5.59 -19.60
CA ALA A 61 11.59 -4.69 -20.69
C ALA A 61 13.08 -4.69 -21.06
N ARG A 62 13.93 -4.65 -20.07
CA ARG A 62 15.37 -4.34 -20.21
C ARG A 62 16.26 -5.44 -19.65
N GLY A 63 15.67 -6.43 -19.00
CA GLY A 63 16.39 -7.50 -18.32
C GLY A 63 16.82 -7.12 -16.90
N TRP A 64 17.06 -8.14 -16.11
CA TRP A 64 17.43 -8.05 -14.70
C TRP A 64 18.68 -7.20 -14.42
N ARG A 65 19.68 -7.24 -15.34
CA ARG A 65 20.95 -6.54 -15.18
C ARG A 65 20.96 -5.10 -15.69
N SER A 66 19.83 -4.58 -16.13
CA SER A 66 19.76 -3.22 -16.66
C SER A 66 19.87 -2.16 -15.56
N ALA A 67 20.29 -0.97 -15.91
CA ALA A 67 20.35 0.16 -14.99
C ALA A 67 18.97 0.54 -14.50
N GLU A 68 17.97 0.45 -15.39
CA GLU A 68 16.56 0.75 -15.06
C GLU A 68 15.98 -0.24 -14.04
N ALA A 69 16.25 -1.54 -14.18
CA ALA A 69 15.83 -2.53 -13.20
C ALA A 69 16.55 -2.35 -11.86
N SER A 70 17.84 -2.05 -11.89
CA SER A 70 18.62 -1.76 -10.68
C SER A 70 18.11 -0.52 -9.95
N PHE A 71 17.80 0.55 -10.67
CA PHE A 71 17.21 1.76 -10.09
C PHE A 71 15.84 1.49 -9.49
N ALA A 72 14.96 0.78 -10.22
CA ALA A 72 13.63 0.42 -9.71
C ALA A 72 13.71 -0.46 -8.46
N LEU A 73 14.67 -1.39 -8.40
CA LEU A 73 14.90 -2.23 -7.22
C LEU A 73 15.32 -1.42 -6.00
N VAL A 74 16.32 -0.54 -6.16
CA VAL A 74 16.78 0.31 -5.06
C VAL A 74 15.66 1.21 -4.56
N LEU A 75 14.92 1.85 -5.49
CA LEU A 75 13.77 2.67 -5.15
C LEU A 75 12.70 1.86 -4.37
N ALA A 76 12.40 0.65 -4.83
CA ALA A 76 11.43 -0.22 -4.16
C ALA A 76 11.87 -0.59 -2.75
N VAL A 77 13.15 -0.97 -2.56
CA VAL A 77 13.69 -1.33 -1.24
C VAL A 77 13.62 -0.13 -0.28
N VAL A 78 14.10 1.03 -0.70
CA VAL A 78 14.10 2.25 0.12
C VAL A 78 12.68 2.66 0.49
N ALA A 79 11.78 2.75 -0.48
CA ALA A 79 10.41 3.20 -0.24
C ALA A 79 9.60 2.22 0.61
N VAL A 80 9.77 0.90 0.44
CA VAL A 80 9.12 -0.10 1.28
C VAL A 80 9.65 -0.02 2.71
N HIS A 81 10.98 0.07 2.87
CA HIS A 81 11.62 0.23 4.18
C HIS A 81 11.11 1.47 4.94
N ASP A 82 11.07 2.63 4.27
CA ASP A 82 10.58 3.87 4.87
C ASP A 82 9.10 3.79 5.21
N THR A 83 8.29 3.20 4.33
CA THR A 83 6.88 2.98 4.59
C THR A 83 6.66 2.11 5.84
N VAL A 84 7.44 1.06 6.01
CA VAL A 84 7.35 0.18 7.20
C VAL A 84 7.78 0.94 8.45
N LYS A 85 8.90 1.67 8.41
CA LYS A 85 9.39 2.45 9.57
C LYS A 85 8.42 3.55 10.00
N LEU A 86 7.90 4.33 9.06
CA LEU A 86 6.94 5.39 9.35
C LEU A 86 5.66 4.82 9.99
N ARG A 87 5.19 3.67 9.51
CA ARG A 87 4.02 3.00 10.06
C ARG A 87 4.25 2.48 11.47
N LEU A 88 5.41 1.89 11.75
CA LEU A 88 5.79 1.46 13.09
C LEU A 88 5.86 2.64 14.06
N ALA A 89 6.43 3.76 13.63
CA ALA A 89 6.48 4.99 14.44
C ALA A 89 5.07 5.52 14.72
N ALA A 90 4.19 5.57 13.72
CA ALA A 90 2.81 5.99 13.89
C ALA A 90 2.02 5.07 14.84
N THR A 91 2.24 3.76 14.78
CA THR A 91 1.61 2.80 15.70
C THR A 91 2.06 3.06 17.15
N ARG A 92 3.35 3.23 17.38
CA ARG A 92 3.89 3.55 18.72
C ARG A 92 3.35 4.88 19.26
N GLN A 93 3.26 5.91 18.41
CA GLN A 93 2.68 7.19 18.81
C GLN A 93 1.20 7.04 19.21
N ARG A 94 0.43 6.23 18.49
CA ARG A 94 -0.97 5.92 18.84
C ARG A 94 -1.09 5.20 20.17
N GLU A 95 -0.24 4.22 20.44
CA GLU A 95 -0.21 3.49 21.71
C GLU A 95 0.06 4.44 22.88
N ILE A 96 1.02 5.37 22.73
CA ILE A 96 1.32 6.38 23.74
C ILE A 96 0.13 7.32 23.95
N VAL A 97 -0.46 7.84 22.89
CA VAL A 97 -1.64 8.72 22.97
C VAL A 97 -2.82 7.98 23.62
N HIS A 98 -3.04 6.72 23.25
CA HIS A 98 -4.07 5.88 23.87
C HIS A 98 -3.84 5.72 25.37
N ALA A 99 -2.60 5.41 25.77
CA ALA A 99 -2.26 5.26 27.19
C ALA A 99 -2.50 6.57 27.98
N ILE A 100 -2.07 7.73 27.45
CA ILE A 100 -2.30 9.03 28.08
C ILE A 100 -3.79 9.29 28.25
N VAL A 101 -4.58 9.14 27.17
CA VAL A 101 -6.02 9.46 27.15
C VAL A 101 -6.84 8.50 28.01
N THR A 102 -6.37 7.28 28.23
CA THR A 102 -7.05 6.29 29.09
C THR A 102 -6.70 6.43 30.56
N THR A 103 -5.51 6.97 30.87
CA THR A 103 -5.01 7.09 32.26
C THR A 103 -5.46 8.40 32.92
N GLU A 104 -5.69 9.47 32.15
CA GLU A 104 -6.10 10.77 32.67
C GLU A 104 -7.62 10.88 32.89
N PRO A 105 -8.08 11.09 34.14
CA PRO A 105 -9.52 11.19 34.45
C PRO A 105 -10.22 12.36 33.76
N GLU A 106 -9.49 13.46 33.53
CA GLU A 106 -10.01 14.70 32.93
C GLU A 106 -9.99 14.72 31.41
N ALA A 107 -9.50 13.65 30.77
CA ALA A 107 -9.36 13.56 29.31
C ALA A 107 -10.68 13.33 28.55
N GLY A 108 -11.85 13.43 29.21
CA GLY A 108 -13.14 13.15 28.58
C GLY A 108 -13.43 13.88 27.27
N PRO A 109 -13.16 15.20 27.15
CA PRO A 109 -13.30 15.93 25.88
C PRO A 109 -12.27 15.53 24.85
N LEU A 110 -11.02 15.29 25.26
CA LEU A 110 -9.92 14.87 24.41
C LEU A 110 -10.15 13.45 23.89
N ARG A 111 -10.60 12.54 24.74
CA ARG A 111 -10.93 11.16 24.40
C ARG A 111 -11.95 11.08 23.27
N ARG A 112 -12.97 11.92 23.24
CA ARG A 112 -13.94 11.99 22.16
C ARG A 112 -13.35 12.49 20.84
N ARG A 113 -12.42 13.47 20.91
CA ARG A 113 -11.75 14.01 19.72
C ARG A 113 -10.77 13.01 19.12
N VAL A 114 -10.10 12.20 19.94
CA VAL A 114 -9.03 11.30 19.53
C VAL A 114 -9.54 9.89 19.23
N ALA A 115 -10.77 9.54 19.67
CA ALA A 115 -11.33 8.19 19.51
C ALA A 115 -11.27 7.67 18.05
N GLY A 116 -11.56 8.52 17.08
CA GLY A 116 -11.46 8.14 15.66
C GLY A 116 -10.02 7.92 15.15
N TYR A 117 -9.01 8.42 15.88
CA TYR A 117 -7.60 8.23 15.54
C TYR A 117 -6.97 7.03 16.27
N LEU A 118 -7.65 6.52 17.31
CA LEU A 118 -7.16 5.42 18.14
C LEU A 118 -7.56 4.04 17.63
N ASP A 119 -8.39 3.96 16.59
CA ASP A 119 -8.75 2.68 15.99
C ASP A 119 -7.48 1.91 15.59
N PRO A 120 -7.36 0.63 16.02
CA PRO A 120 -6.18 -0.18 15.76
C PRO A 120 -6.14 -0.53 14.27
N LEU A 121 -5.52 0.33 13.49
CA LEU A 121 -5.21 0.06 12.09
C LEU A 121 -4.03 -0.91 12.06
N SER A 122 -4.31 -2.18 12.21
CA SER A 122 -3.31 -3.24 12.14
C SER A 122 -2.70 -3.30 10.75
N HIS A 123 -1.53 -2.70 10.61
CA HIS A 123 -0.73 -2.86 9.41
C HIS A 123 0.09 -4.14 9.53
N HIS A 124 -0.48 -5.22 9.03
CA HIS A 124 0.22 -6.48 8.98
C HIS A 124 1.28 -6.44 7.85
N PRO A 125 2.51 -6.95 8.07
CA PRO A 125 3.51 -7.14 7.01
C PRO A 125 2.96 -7.88 5.80
N ALA A 126 1.97 -8.74 6.03
CA ALA A 126 1.23 -9.45 4.99
C ALA A 126 0.61 -8.52 3.93
N HIS A 127 0.22 -7.29 4.29
CA HIS A 127 -0.33 -6.32 3.32
C HIS A 127 0.73 -5.83 2.33
N VAL A 128 1.99 -5.73 2.77
CA VAL A 128 3.11 -5.38 1.90
C VAL A 128 3.41 -6.52 0.95
N VAL A 129 3.47 -7.76 1.46
CA VAL A 129 3.68 -8.95 0.64
C VAL A 129 2.56 -9.10 -0.38
N ALA A 130 1.30 -8.94 0.03
CA ALA A 130 0.16 -8.98 -0.89
C ALA A 130 0.26 -7.90 -1.97
N GLY A 131 0.73 -6.70 -1.62
CA GLY A 131 0.99 -5.63 -2.58
C GLY A 131 2.07 -6.00 -3.59
N ILE A 132 3.19 -6.55 -3.15
CA ILE A 132 4.29 -6.98 -4.03
C ILE A 132 3.80 -8.05 -5.02
N VAL A 133 3.11 -9.08 -4.51
CA VAL A 133 2.57 -10.16 -5.36
C VAL A 133 1.56 -9.59 -6.37
N PHE A 134 0.64 -8.75 -5.90
CA PHE A 134 -0.36 -8.12 -6.77
C PHE A 134 0.29 -7.30 -7.88
N GLY A 135 1.25 -6.45 -7.55
CA GLY A 135 1.93 -5.59 -8.52
C GLY A 135 2.74 -6.37 -9.56
N ALA A 136 3.46 -7.41 -9.13
CA ALA A 136 4.20 -8.28 -10.03
C ALA A 136 3.27 -9.04 -10.99
N LEU A 137 2.19 -9.63 -10.47
CA LEU A 137 1.21 -10.34 -11.29
C LEU A 137 0.52 -9.39 -12.30
N PHE A 138 0.18 -8.17 -11.86
CA PHE A 138 -0.43 -7.17 -12.72
C PHE A 138 0.50 -6.79 -13.89
N ALA A 139 1.79 -6.59 -13.63
CA ALA A 139 2.78 -6.29 -14.66
C ALA A 139 2.92 -7.42 -15.68
N VAL A 140 2.95 -8.67 -15.22
CA VAL A 140 3.02 -9.85 -16.10
C VAL A 140 1.74 -9.99 -16.92
N ALA A 141 0.57 -9.82 -16.29
CA ALA A 141 -0.73 -9.98 -16.96
C ALA A 141 -0.99 -8.91 -18.03
N THR A 142 -0.50 -7.69 -17.83
CA THR A 142 -0.65 -6.62 -18.82
C THR A 142 0.26 -6.77 -20.03
N GLY A 143 1.23 -7.71 -19.98
CA GLY A 143 2.12 -8.00 -21.10
C GLY A 143 2.95 -6.79 -21.54
N ALA A 144 3.11 -5.80 -20.68
CA ALA A 144 3.77 -4.53 -20.97
C ALA A 144 5.31 -4.65 -21.00
N GLY A 145 5.84 -5.84 -21.30
CA GLY A 145 7.23 -6.00 -21.65
C GLY A 145 7.45 -5.52 -23.10
N PRO A 146 8.43 -4.64 -23.39
CA PRO A 146 8.83 -4.40 -24.76
C PRO A 146 9.37 -5.69 -25.36
N ARG A 147 8.92 -6.01 -26.55
CA ARG A 147 9.54 -7.01 -27.40
C ARG A 147 10.78 -6.41 -28.05
#